data_2735f1d51ad4729bbb70c49ca64d964e
#
_entry.id   2735f1d51ad4729bbb70c49ca64d964e
#
_cell.length_a   1.000
_cell.length_b   1.000
_cell.length_c   1.000
_cell.angle_alpha   90.00
_cell.angle_beta   90.00
_cell.angle_gamma   90.00
#
_symmetry.space_group_name_H-M   'P 1'
#
loop_
_entity.id
_entity.type
_entity.pdbx_description
1 polymer ?
#
loop_
_entity_poly.entity_id
_entity_poly.type
_entity_poly.pdbx_seq_one_letter_code
_entity_poly.pdbx_strand_id
1 'polypeptide(L)' 'MTEDKWMFYLIENKGCTYAGVSPNPTRRLRQHNGEIAGGAKYTTGKGPGWTHLCLVGGFRNKIEAMQFEWAVKHLS' A
#
# COMPACT_ATOMS: atom_id res chain seq x y z
N MET A 1 10.72 -10.90 -20.11
CA MET A 1 10.41 -9.73 -19.36
C MET A 1 9.25 -9.96 -18.40
N THR A 2 9.44 -9.56 -17.18
CA THR A 2 8.38 -9.73 -16.20
C THR A 2 7.45 -8.52 -16.21
N GLU A 3 6.18 -8.80 -16.12
CA GLU A 3 5.18 -7.75 -15.95
C GLU A 3 5.04 -7.45 -14.48
N ASP A 4 4.93 -6.17 -14.17
CA ASP A 4 4.65 -5.76 -12.81
C ASP A 4 3.24 -6.16 -12.46
N LYS A 5 3.10 -6.88 -11.36
CA LYS A 5 1.79 -7.27 -10.86
C LYS A 5 1.38 -6.30 -9.78
N TRP A 6 0.49 -5.41 -10.12
CA TRP A 6 0.02 -4.41 -9.17
C TRP A 6 -0.90 -5.05 -8.15
N MET A 7 -0.70 -4.65 -6.91
CA MET A 7 -1.47 -5.15 -5.78
C MET A 7 -2.00 -3.99 -4.97
N PHE A 8 -3.17 -4.20 -4.39
CA PHE A 8 -3.70 -3.31 -3.38
C PHE A 8 -3.17 -3.77 -2.03
N TYR A 9 -2.79 -2.83 -1.18
CA TYR A 9 -2.38 -3.14 0.17
C TYR A 9 -3.09 -2.22 1.16
N LEU A 10 -3.34 -2.76 2.34
CA LEU A 10 -3.86 -2.00 3.47
C LEU A 10 -2.92 -2.25 4.63
N ILE A 11 -2.40 -1.19 5.21
CA ILE A 11 -1.48 -1.29 6.33
C ILE A 11 -2.04 -0.52 7.53
N GLU A 12 -1.56 -0.88 8.71
CA GLU A 12 -2.06 -0.32 9.95
C GLU A 12 -0.89 -0.03 10.89
N ASN A 13 -1.04 1.04 11.67
CA ASN A 13 -0.09 1.41 12.71
C ASN A 13 -0.87 2.12 13.82
N LYS A 14 -0.97 1.49 14.99
CA LYS A 14 -1.58 2.09 16.17
C LYS A 14 -2.99 2.61 15.92
N GLY A 15 -3.78 1.82 15.20
CA GLY A 15 -5.17 2.18 14.92
C GLY A 15 -5.37 3.08 13.70
N CYS A 16 -4.29 3.54 13.10
CA CYS A 16 -4.37 4.31 11.85
C CYS A 16 -4.16 3.37 10.67
N THR A 17 -4.88 3.60 9.58
CA THR A 17 -4.75 2.77 8.38
C THR A 17 -4.34 3.60 7.19
N TYR A 18 -3.72 2.95 6.22
CA TYR A 18 -3.34 3.57 4.97
C TYR A 18 -3.47 2.54 3.86
N ALA A 19 -4.11 2.94 2.77
CA ALA A 19 -4.34 2.06 1.63
C ALA A 19 -3.60 2.59 0.41
N GLY A 20 -3.11 1.68 -0.42
CA GLY A 20 -2.42 2.06 -1.64
C GLY A 20 -2.28 0.91 -2.59
N VAL A 21 -1.61 1.17 -3.71
CA VAL A 21 -1.31 0.14 -4.69
C VAL A 21 0.19 0.18 -5.02
N SER A 22 0.74 -0.98 -5.29
CA SER A 22 2.17 -1.08 -5.60
C SER A 22 2.45 -2.40 -6.29
N PRO A 23 3.44 -2.42 -7.21
CA PRO A 23 3.90 -3.69 -7.75
C PRO A 23 4.76 -4.47 -6.76
N ASN A 24 5.20 -3.83 -5.69
CA ASN A 24 6.01 -4.49 -4.66
C ASN A 24 5.58 -3.98 -3.28
N PRO A 25 4.47 -4.53 -2.73
CA PRO A 25 3.97 -4.02 -1.45
C PRO A 25 4.91 -4.26 -0.28
N THR A 26 5.75 -5.30 -0.33
CA THR A 26 6.73 -5.53 0.73
C THR A 26 7.74 -4.40 0.80
N ARG A 27 8.27 -4.00 -0.36
CA ARG A 27 9.20 -2.88 -0.42
C ARG A 27 8.49 -1.58 -0.02
N ARG A 28 7.26 -1.40 -0.46
CA ARG A 28 6.50 -0.20 -0.15
C ARG A 28 6.27 -0.07 1.36
N LEU A 29 6.03 -1.21 2.02
CA LEU A 29 5.88 -1.19 3.48
C LEU A 29 7.16 -0.69 4.15
N ARG A 30 8.32 -1.10 3.66
CA ARG A 30 9.59 -0.63 4.21
C ARG A 30 9.74 0.88 4.01
N GLN A 31 9.26 1.40 2.88
CA GLN A 31 9.28 2.84 2.65
C GLN A 31 8.36 3.56 3.64
N HIS A 32 7.18 3.01 3.89
CA HIS A 32 6.25 3.61 4.84
C HIS A 32 6.80 3.60 6.26
N ASN A 33 7.59 2.58 6.60
CA ASN A 33 8.21 2.48 7.93
C ASN A 33 9.50 3.31 8.03
N GLY A 34 9.89 3.97 6.95
CA GLY A 34 11.09 4.80 6.96
C GLY A 34 12.39 4.04 6.88
N GLU A 35 12.34 2.72 6.62
CA GLU A 35 13.55 1.91 6.49
C GLU A 35 14.33 2.24 5.23
N ILE A 36 13.62 2.63 4.17
CA ILE A 36 14.21 3.08 2.92
C ILE A 36 13.47 4.32 2.47
N ALA A 37 14.10 5.12 1.61
CA ALA A 37 13.53 6.39 1.16
C ALA A 37 12.29 6.16 0.28
N GLY A 38 11.41 7.15 0.22
CA GLY A 38 10.28 7.16 -0.70
C GLY A 38 8.91 6.92 -0.08
N GLY A 39 8.82 6.88 1.24
CA GLY A 39 7.52 6.74 1.89
C GLY A 39 6.69 8.02 1.84
N ALA A 40 5.38 7.90 2.01
CA ALA A 40 4.50 9.05 2.07
C ALA A 40 4.71 9.80 3.39
N LYS A 41 4.52 11.11 3.35
CA LYS A 41 4.68 11.92 4.56
C LYS A 41 3.75 11.45 5.68
N TYR A 42 2.54 11.10 5.34
CA TYR A 42 1.56 10.63 6.33
C TYR A 42 2.08 9.42 7.09
N THR A 43 2.58 8.42 6.35
CA THR A 43 3.00 7.16 6.96
C THR A 43 4.33 7.29 7.67
N THR A 44 5.30 8.01 7.09
CA THR A 44 6.59 8.20 7.73
C THR A 44 6.47 9.10 8.96
N GLY A 45 5.54 10.05 8.93
CA GLY A 45 5.29 10.92 10.08
C GLY A 45 4.70 10.20 11.27
N LYS A 46 4.02 9.06 11.04
CA LYS A 46 3.50 8.25 12.14
C LYS A 46 4.57 7.37 12.78
N GLY A 47 5.76 7.34 12.19
CA GLY A 47 6.85 6.54 12.70
C GLY A 47 6.78 5.10 12.23
N PRO A 48 7.78 4.29 12.59
CA PRO A 48 7.79 2.87 12.21
C PRO A 48 6.69 2.10 12.95
N GLY A 49 6.40 0.91 12.45
CA GLY A 49 5.39 0.07 13.09
C GLY A 49 4.23 -0.28 12.17
N TRP A 50 4.31 0.10 10.90
CA TRP A 50 3.29 -0.28 9.93
C TRP A 50 3.38 -1.76 9.63
N THR A 51 2.23 -2.43 9.61
CA THR A 51 2.13 -3.85 9.24
C THR A 51 1.00 -4.02 8.24
N HIS A 52 1.13 -5.06 7.42
CA HIS A 52 0.08 -5.38 6.45
C HIS A 52 -1.15 -5.95 7.16
N LEU A 53 -2.32 -5.38 6.87
CA LEU A 53 -3.59 -5.98 7.26
C LEU A 53 -4.15 -6.82 6.12
N CYS A 54 -3.94 -6.39 4.89
CA CYS A 54 -4.58 -7.03 3.74
C CYS A 54 -3.76 -6.78 2.49
N LEU A 55 -3.69 -7.80 1.64
CA LEU A 55 -3.08 -7.71 0.32
C LEU A 55 -4.06 -8.30 -0.68
N VAL A 56 -4.33 -7.59 -1.76
CA VAL A 56 -5.22 -8.08 -2.83
C VAL A 56 -4.47 -7.99 -4.15
N GLY A 57 -4.42 -9.11 -4.86
CA GLY A 57 -3.76 -9.19 -6.15
C GLY A 57 -4.73 -9.59 -7.24
N GLY A 58 -4.18 -9.96 -8.41
CA GLY A 58 -4.99 -10.43 -9.53
C GLY A 58 -5.46 -9.33 -10.48
N PHE A 59 -5.01 -8.11 -10.27
CA PHE A 59 -5.35 -7.02 -11.19
C PHE A 59 -4.55 -7.14 -12.48
N ARG A 60 -5.18 -6.76 -13.60
CA ARG A 60 -4.51 -6.82 -14.90
C ARG A 60 -3.46 -5.74 -15.07
N ASN A 61 -3.68 -4.59 -14.44
CA ASN A 61 -2.79 -3.46 -14.60
C ASN A 61 -2.97 -2.50 -13.42
N LYS A 62 -2.19 -1.43 -13.43
CA LYS A 62 -2.23 -0.44 -12.38
C LYS A 62 -3.60 0.22 -12.25
N ILE A 63 -4.27 0.45 -13.38
CA ILE A 63 -5.55 1.15 -13.36
C ILE A 63 -6.59 0.36 -12.60
N GLU A 64 -6.65 -0.97 -12.81
CA GLU A 64 -7.58 -1.82 -12.09
C GLU A 64 -7.31 -1.79 -10.60
N ALA A 65 -6.04 -1.85 -10.22
CA ALA A 65 -5.67 -1.79 -8.80
C ALA A 65 -6.08 -0.46 -8.19
N MET A 66 -5.89 0.63 -8.92
CA MET A 66 -6.28 1.95 -8.45
C MET A 66 -7.79 2.10 -8.32
N GLN A 67 -8.55 1.50 -9.23
CA GLN A 67 -10.00 1.50 -9.15
C GLN A 67 -10.47 0.77 -7.89
N PHE A 68 -9.82 -0.34 -7.57
CA PHE A 68 -10.13 -1.08 -6.35
C PHE A 68 -9.83 -0.24 -5.11
N GLU A 69 -8.67 0.41 -5.09
CA GLU A 69 -8.30 1.30 -3.98
C GLU A 69 -9.33 2.41 -3.80
N TRP A 70 -9.74 3.02 -4.91
CA TRP A 70 -10.75 4.08 -4.88
C TRP A 70 -12.04 3.58 -4.26
N ALA A 71 -12.50 2.41 -4.70
CA ALA A 71 -13.75 1.84 -4.20
C ALA A 71 -13.66 1.57 -2.69
N VAL A 72 -12.54 1.02 -2.24
CA VAL A 72 -12.35 0.73 -0.81
C VAL A 72 -12.40 2.02 0.01
N LYS A 73 -11.72 3.06 -0.46
CA LYS A 73 -11.69 4.33 0.25
C LYS A 73 -13.06 4.99 0.33
N HIS A 74 -13.94 4.68 -0.60
CA HIS A 74 -15.28 5.30 -0.65
C HIS A 74 -16.35 4.45 0.01
N LEU A 75 -15.98 3.30 0.58
CA LEU A 75 -16.91 2.45 1.31
C LEU A 75 -17.12 2.90 2.76
N SER A 76 -16.22 3.68 3.27
CA SER A 76 -16.28 4.08 4.68
C SER A 76 -16.77 5.48 4.88
#